data_e8e655602869d29808f614205194b960
#
_entry.id   e8e655602869d29808f614205194b960
#
_cell.length_a   1.000
_cell.length_b   1.000
_cell.length_c   1.000
_cell.angle_alpha   90.00
_cell.angle_beta   90.00
_cell.angle_gamma   90.00
#
_symmetry.space_group_name_H-M   'P 1'
#
loop_
_entity.id
_entity.type
_entity.pdbx_description
1 polymer ?
#
loop_
_entity_poly.entity_id
_entity_poly.type
_entity_poly.pdbx_seq_one_letter_code
_entity_poly.pdbx_strand_id
1 'polypeptide(L)'
;MGGFALARQDSIPEFDISSVPDTFWNTLFATYQPNSVNSLTSDALILSNSAYLDYEFDYAYLPARAEAVLVCLSPEAGYSIDDEVRAFGVGTFANPGVNTYIQNGALHVRFFIGGQDIWVFHKTDANPVNINNSNWKLKFIVYY
;
A
#
# COMPACT_ATOMS: atom_id res chain seq x y z
N MET A 1 -8.17 -58.95 -1.34
CA MET A 1 -8.15 -57.57 -1.75
C MET A 1 -7.74 -56.71 -0.59
N GLY A 2 -6.54 -56.19 -0.65
CA GLY A 2 -6.06 -55.29 0.39
C GLY A 2 -6.80 -53.95 0.31
N GLY A 3 -7.73 -53.73 1.26
CA GLY A 3 -8.22 -52.40 1.51
C GLY A 3 -7.05 -51.52 1.99
N PHE A 4 -6.97 -50.28 1.54
CA PHE A 4 -6.07 -49.33 2.16
C PHE A 4 -6.46 -49.28 3.64
N ALA A 5 -5.57 -49.79 4.51
CA ALA A 5 -5.69 -49.47 5.91
C ALA A 5 -5.38 -47.96 6.02
N LEU A 6 -6.42 -47.16 6.11
CA LEU A 6 -6.26 -45.80 6.59
C LEU A 6 -5.52 -45.91 7.93
N ALA A 7 -4.36 -45.27 8.01
CA ALA A 7 -3.66 -45.17 9.28
C ALA A 7 -4.68 -44.69 10.31
N ARG A 8 -4.88 -45.51 11.34
CA ARG A 8 -5.85 -45.20 12.38
C ARG A 8 -5.42 -43.88 13.00
N GLN A 9 -6.35 -43.00 13.17
CA GLN A 9 -6.15 -41.71 13.81
C GLN A 9 -5.58 -41.84 15.23
N ASP A 10 -5.84 -43.01 15.86
CA ASP A 10 -5.33 -43.42 17.16
C ASP A 10 -3.80 -43.66 17.19
N SER A 11 -3.13 -43.74 16.04
CA SER A 11 -1.69 -43.88 15.96
C SER A 11 -0.93 -42.52 15.89
N ILE A 12 -1.65 -41.42 15.74
CA ILE A 12 -1.09 -40.08 15.80
C ILE A 12 -1.12 -39.65 17.27
N PRO A 13 0.02 -39.40 17.90
CA PRO A 13 0.03 -38.88 19.26
C PRO A 13 -0.83 -37.62 19.33
N GLU A 14 -1.83 -37.64 20.21
CA GLU A 14 -2.62 -36.46 20.47
C GLU A 14 -1.68 -35.38 21.04
N PHE A 15 -1.53 -34.28 20.30
CA PHE A 15 -0.71 -33.16 20.74
C PHE A 15 -1.47 -32.40 21.83
N ASP A 16 -0.99 -32.51 23.05
CA ASP A 16 -1.56 -31.80 24.18
C ASP A 16 -1.09 -30.35 24.20
N ILE A 17 -1.94 -29.47 23.68
CA ILE A 17 -1.70 -28.01 23.66
C ILE A 17 -1.50 -27.44 25.08
N SER A 18 -2.13 -28.06 26.08
CA SER A 18 -2.02 -27.58 27.47
C SER A 18 -0.63 -27.76 28.07
N SER A 19 0.18 -28.65 27.47
CA SER A 19 1.58 -28.89 27.89
C SER A 19 2.56 -27.82 27.38
N VAL A 20 2.13 -26.96 26.46
CA VAL A 20 2.96 -25.91 25.89
C VAL A 20 2.92 -24.68 26.80
N PRO A 21 4.08 -24.19 27.30
CA PRO A 21 4.10 -23.01 28.14
C PRO A 21 3.47 -21.77 27.47
N ASP A 22 2.73 -20.98 28.22
CA ASP A 22 2.14 -19.74 27.75
C ASP A 22 3.18 -18.77 27.14
N THR A 23 4.43 -18.83 27.64
CA THR A 23 5.54 -18.06 27.09
C THR A 23 5.87 -18.42 25.65
N PHE A 24 5.68 -19.68 25.24
CA PHE A 24 5.87 -20.10 23.85
C PHE A 24 4.84 -19.44 22.94
N TRP A 25 3.57 -19.49 23.33
CA TRP A 25 2.48 -18.86 22.56
C TRP A 25 2.65 -17.35 22.50
N ASN A 26 2.99 -16.72 23.60
CA ASN A 26 3.22 -15.28 23.64
C ASN A 26 4.38 -14.87 22.72
N THR A 27 5.47 -15.64 22.69
CA THR A 27 6.61 -15.39 21.79
C THR A 27 6.22 -15.61 20.34
N LEU A 28 5.50 -16.70 20.04
CA LEU A 28 5.03 -17.02 18.69
C LEU A 28 4.09 -15.93 18.16
N PHE A 29 3.10 -15.50 18.98
CA PHE A 29 2.18 -14.44 18.60
C PHE A 29 2.84 -13.07 18.51
N ALA A 30 3.83 -12.77 19.33
CA ALA A 30 4.61 -11.55 19.22
C ALA A 30 5.47 -11.53 17.94
N THR A 31 5.94 -12.69 17.48
CA THR A 31 6.75 -12.83 16.27
C THR A 31 5.86 -12.95 15.02
N TYR A 32 4.73 -13.65 15.12
CA TYR A 32 3.77 -13.82 14.05
C TYR A 32 2.65 -12.79 14.18
N GLN A 33 2.83 -11.67 13.52
CA GLN A 33 1.78 -10.66 13.33
C GLN A 33 1.14 -10.91 11.95
N PRO A 34 0.12 -11.75 11.84
CA PRO A 34 -0.44 -12.14 10.54
C PRO A 34 -1.05 -10.97 9.77
N ASN A 35 -1.19 -9.82 10.40
CA ASN A 35 -1.76 -8.61 9.83
C ASN A 35 -0.81 -7.39 9.91
N SER A 36 0.44 -7.54 10.35
CA SER A 36 1.41 -6.47 10.23
C SER A 36 1.91 -6.43 8.79
N VAL A 37 1.18 -5.75 7.94
CA VAL A 37 1.72 -5.36 6.63
C VAL A 37 2.79 -4.33 6.92
N ASN A 38 4.04 -4.70 6.73
CA ASN A 38 5.13 -3.75 6.81
C ASN A 38 4.98 -2.75 5.66
N SER A 39 5.18 -1.48 5.96
CA SER A 39 5.09 -0.44 4.94
C SER A 39 6.20 0.59 5.10
N LEU A 40 6.63 1.14 3.98
CA LEU A 40 7.46 2.34 3.90
C LEU A 40 6.63 3.47 3.30
N THR A 41 6.82 4.66 3.84
CA THR A 41 6.15 5.86 3.34
C THR A 41 7.21 6.87 2.91
N SER A 42 7.05 7.44 1.72
CA SER A 42 7.93 8.51 1.24
C SER A 42 7.67 9.82 1.96
N ASP A 43 8.61 10.75 1.82
CA ASP A 43 8.31 12.15 2.06
C ASP A 43 7.19 12.64 1.13
N ALA A 44 6.50 13.70 1.55
CA ALA A 44 5.46 14.30 0.74
C ALA A 44 6.07 15.17 -0.37
N LEU A 45 5.80 14.82 -1.62
CA LEU A 45 6.30 15.46 -2.82
C LEU A 45 5.36 16.57 -3.28
N ILE A 46 5.93 17.66 -3.75
CA ILE A 46 5.16 18.75 -4.36
C ILE A 46 4.62 18.28 -5.71
N LEU A 47 3.33 18.45 -5.94
CA LEU A 47 2.72 18.23 -7.24
C LEU A 47 3.21 19.32 -8.21
N SER A 48 4.07 18.91 -9.13
CA SER A 48 4.54 19.76 -10.21
C SER A 48 3.84 19.41 -11.52
N ASN A 49 3.91 20.30 -12.51
CA ASN A 49 3.43 20.01 -13.86
C ASN A 49 4.34 19.03 -14.63
N SER A 50 5.13 18.26 -13.91
CA SER A 50 5.98 17.21 -14.48
C SER A 50 5.15 16.08 -15.02
N ALA A 51 5.67 15.36 -16.02
CA ALA A 51 5.00 14.20 -16.59
C ALA A 51 4.81 13.08 -15.56
N TYR A 52 5.68 13.02 -14.56
CA TYR A 52 5.61 12.03 -13.47
C TYR A 52 6.31 12.56 -12.21
N LEU A 53 5.97 11.95 -11.07
CA LEU A 53 6.72 12.01 -9.82
C LEU A 53 7.38 10.67 -9.58
N ASP A 54 8.62 10.70 -9.13
CA ASP A 54 9.45 9.52 -8.84
C ASP A 54 10.03 9.65 -7.44
N TYR A 55 10.03 8.55 -6.70
CA TYR A 55 10.64 8.48 -5.38
C TYR A 55 11.46 7.20 -5.25
N GLU A 56 12.67 7.33 -4.74
CA GLU A 56 13.58 6.22 -4.47
C GLU A 56 13.50 5.84 -3.00
N PHE A 57 13.19 4.58 -2.73
CA PHE A 57 13.23 3.99 -1.41
C PHE A 57 14.54 3.21 -1.23
N ASP A 58 15.15 3.33 -0.07
CA ASP A 58 16.27 2.46 0.33
C ASP A 58 15.73 1.05 0.63
N TYR A 59 15.33 0.35 -0.42
CA TYR A 59 14.74 -0.97 -0.37
C TYR A 59 15.00 -1.69 -1.71
N ALA A 60 15.52 -2.90 -1.65
CA ALA A 60 16.06 -3.58 -2.84
C ALA A 60 15.09 -4.55 -3.52
N TYR A 61 13.83 -4.62 -3.09
CA TYR A 61 12.87 -5.59 -3.60
C TYR A 61 11.59 -4.92 -4.10
N LEU A 62 10.90 -5.59 -5.01
CA LEU A 62 9.58 -5.14 -5.43
C LEU A 62 8.56 -5.32 -4.29
N PRO A 63 7.74 -4.32 -4.01
CA PRO A 63 6.72 -4.41 -2.98
C PRO A 63 5.54 -5.29 -3.44
N ALA A 64 4.79 -5.83 -2.48
CA ALA A 64 3.53 -6.51 -2.77
C ALA A 64 2.49 -5.54 -3.35
N ARG A 65 2.52 -4.28 -2.89
CA ARG A 65 1.63 -3.21 -3.35
C ARG A 65 2.29 -1.85 -3.15
N ALA A 66 1.98 -0.91 -4.02
CA ALA A 66 2.31 0.49 -3.87
C ALA A 66 1.09 1.37 -4.13
N GLU A 67 1.00 2.47 -3.41
CA GLU A 67 -0.08 3.44 -3.52
C GLU A 67 0.48 4.86 -3.59
N ALA A 68 -0.21 5.72 -4.32
CA ALA A 68 -0.01 7.16 -4.29
C ALA A 68 -1.16 7.80 -3.51
N VAL A 69 -0.82 8.60 -2.52
CA VAL A 69 -1.76 9.25 -1.61
C VAL A 69 -1.55 10.76 -1.70
N LEU A 70 -2.63 11.47 -1.97
CA LEU A 70 -2.67 12.92 -1.93
C LEU A 70 -2.92 13.37 -0.48
N VAL A 71 -2.20 14.40 -0.06
CA VAL A 71 -2.34 15.05 1.24
C VAL A 71 -2.82 16.47 1.00
N CYS A 72 -3.94 16.83 1.57
CA CYS A 72 -4.54 18.15 1.43
C CYS A 72 -3.74 19.20 2.23
N LEU A 73 -3.31 20.27 1.58
CA LEU A 73 -2.60 21.40 2.20
C LEU A 73 -3.49 22.62 2.40
N SER A 74 -4.53 22.74 1.58
CA SER A 74 -5.51 23.82 1.64
C SER A 74 -6.89 23.25 1.32
N PRO A 75 -7.95 23.62 2.04
CA PRO A 75 -9.26 23.02 1.85
C PRO A 75 -9.73 23.08 0.42
N GLU A 76 -10.06 21.92 -0.16
CA GLU A 76 -10.52 21.77 -1.54
C GLU A 76 -11.34 20.48 -1.70
N ALA A 77 -12.31 20.49 -2.58
CA ALA A 77 -13.16 19.32 -2.90
C ALA A 77 -13.81 18.67 -1.67
N GLY A 78 -14.10 19.46 -0.62
CA GLY A 78 -14.68 18.99 0.63
C GLY A 78 -13.65 18.36 1.62
N TYR A 79 -12.38 18.34 1.26
CA TYR A 79 -11.29 17.89 2.13
C TYR A 79 -10.73 19.04 2.95
N SER A 80 -10.26 18.72 4.14
CA SER A 80 -9.60 19.64 5.07
C SER A 80 -8.09 19.43 5.03
N ILE A 81 -7.34 20.36 5.62
CA ILE A 81 -5.87 20.22 5.76
C ILE A 81 -5.57 18.89 6.45
N ASP A 82 -4.53 18.21 5.96
CA ASP A 82 -4.06 16.88 6.40
C ASP A 82 -4.99 15.71 6.07
N ASP A 83 -6.15 15.94 5.44
CA ASP A 83 -6.93 14.83 4.90
C ASP A 83 -6.12 14.10 3.79
N GLU A 84 -6.21 12.79 3.78
CA GLU A 84 -5.52 11.92 2.84
C GLU A 84 -6.52 11.23 1.92
N VAL A 85 -6.23 11.21 0.62
CA VAL A 85 -7.03 10.52 -0.37
C VAL A 85 -6.14 9.80 -1.38
N ARG A 86 -6.55 8.63 -1.83
CA ARG A 86 -5.80 7.93 -2.89
C ARG A 86 -5.85 8.75 -4.17
N ALA A 87 -4.65 8.95 -4.74
CA ALA A 87 -4.54 9.61 -6.03
C ALA A 87 -5.12 8.71 -7.12
N PHE A 88 -5.99 9.26 -7.93
CA PHE A 88 -6.33 8.67 -9.20
C PHE A 88 -6.28 9.75 -10.28
N GLY A 89 -5.93 9.37 -11.48
CA GLY A 89 -5.95 10.29 -12.61
C GLY A 89 -7.09 9.93 -13.54
N VAL A 90 -7.75 10.94 -14.03
CA VAL A 90 -8.76 10.82 -15.08
C VAL A 90 -8.22 11.56 -16.29
N GLY A 91 -7.77 10.85 -17.27
CA GLY A 91 -7.32 11.40 -18.54
C GLY A 91 -7.47 10.36 -19.65
N THR A 92 -7.34 10.78 -20.88
CA THR A 92 -7.52 9.97 -22.11
C THR A 92 -6.55 8.78 -22.18
N PHE A 93 -5.54 8.74 -21.32
CA PHE A 93 -4.66 7.60 -21.11
C PHE A 93 -5.06 6.94 -19.80
N ALA A 94 -5.93 5.98 -19.91
CA ALA A 94 -6.40 5.17 -18.83
C ALA A 94 -5.20 4.47 -18.16
N ASN A 95 -4.72 5.00 -17.14
CA ASN A 95 -4.03 4.44 -16.01
C ASN A 95 -2.90 5.35 -15.50
N PRO A 96 -3.17 6.34 -14.71
CA PRO A 96 -2.19 6.88 -13.80
C PRO A 96 -2.05 5.87 -12.66
N GLY A 97 -1.42 4.76 -12.97
CA GLY A 97 -1.05 3.76 -12.01
C GLY A 97 0.24 4.16 -11.33
N VAL A 98 0.41 3.68 -10.13
CA VAL A 98 1.71 3.64 -9.50
C VAL A 98 2.53 2.54 -10.17
N ASN A 99 3.65 2.89 -10.77
CA ASN A 99 4.61 1.93 -11.30
C ASN A 99 5.75 1.73 -10.31
N THR A 100 6.20 0.49 -10.16
CA THR A 100 7.33 0.14 -9.30
C THR A 100 8.38 -0.62 -10.11
N TYR A 101 9.64 -0.28 -9.90
CA TYR A 101 10.77 -0.96 -10.55
C TYR A 101 12.03 -0.88 -9.68
N ILE A 102 12.97 -1.77 -9.92
CA ILE A 102 14.28 -1.75 -9.25
C ILE A 102 15.29 -1.15 -10.24
N GLN A 103 16.03 -0.15 -9.78
CA GLN A 103 17.14 0.44 -10.51
C GLN A 103 18.32 0.65 -9.57
N ASN A 104 19.50 0.20 -9.97
CA ASN A 104 20.74 0.30 -9.15
C ASN A 104 20.61 -0.28 -7.73
N GLY A 105 19.76 -1.29 -7.53
CA GLY A 105 19.54 -1.93 -6.24
C GLY A 105 18.57 -1.17 -5.32
N ALA A 106 17.93 -0.11 -5.79
CA ALA A 106 16.92 0.65 -5.04
C ALA A 106 15.54 0.51 -5.68
N LEU A 107 14.49 0.55 -4.86
CA LEU A 107 13.11 0.57 -5.30
C LEU A 107 12.70 1.97 -5.71
N HIS A 108 12.29 2.12 -6.96
CA HIS A 108 11.67 3.33 -7.47
C HIS A 108 10.16 3.16 -7.53
N VAL A 109 9.44 4.17 -7.07
CA VAL A 109 7.99 4.26 -7.18
C VAL A 109 7.65 5.51 -7.97
N ARG A 110 6.92 5.33 -9.06
CA ARG A 110 6.59 6.40 -10.00
C ARG A 110 5.08 6.55 -10.14
N PHE A 111 4.61 7.78 -10.04
CA PHE A 111 3.25 8.16 -10.36
C PHE A 111 3.24 9.03 -11.62
N PHE A 112 2.49 8.62 -12.62
CA PHE A 112 2.42 9.30 -13.89
C PHE A 112 1.29 10.36 -13.86
N ILE A 113 1.67 11.61 -14.02
CA ILE A 113 0.73 12.75 -14.07
C ILE A 113 0.33 13.04 -15.53
N GLY A 114 1.25 12.80 -16.47
CA GLY A 114 0.98 12.85 -17.90
C GLY A 114 0.66 14.23 -18.47
N GLY A 115 0.97 15.30 -17.75
CA GLY A 115 0.54 16.65 -18.13
C GLY A 115 -0.98 16.84 -18.06
N GLN A 116 -1.67 15.92 -17.43
CA GLN A 116 -3.11 15.92 -17.21
C GLN A 116 -3.43 16.40 -15.80
N ASP A 117 -4.64 16.84 -15.64
CA ASP A 117 -5.15 17.23 -14.34
C ASP A 117 -5.28 16.03 -13.41
N ILE A 118 -4.99 16.22 -12.13
CA ILE A 118 -5.23 15.23 -11.10
C ILE A 118 -6.66 15.45 -10.59
N TRP A 119 -7.37 14.35 -10.44
CA TRP A 119 -8.75 14.37 -10.00
C TRP A 119 -8.90 13.62 -8.68
N VAL A 120 -9.82 14.09 -7.87
CA VAL A 120 -10.29 13.39 -6.67
C VAL A 120 -11.81 13.33 -6.70
N PHE A 121 -12.40 12.40 -5.98
CA PHE A 121 -13.83 12.44 -5.72
C PHE A 121 -14.11 13.46 -4.61
N HIS A 122 -15.06 14.34 -4.83
CA HIS A 122 -15.50 15.28 -3.81
C HIS A 122 -16.02 14.50 -2.59
N LYS A 123 -15.56 14.89 -1.40
CA LYS A 123 -15.78 14.14 -0.16
C LYS A 123 -17.26 13.92 0.18
N THR A 124 -18.12 14.85 -0.22
CA THR A 124 -19.54 14.86 0.16
C THR A 124 -20.45 14.20 -0.87
N ASP A 125 -20.26 14.49 -2.16
CA ASP A 125 -21.17 14.07 -3.21
C ASP A 125 -20.58 13.06 -4.21
N ALA A 126 -19.32 12.70 -3.99
CA ALA A 126 -18.56 11.76 -4.81
C ALA A 126 -18.43 12.14 -6.31
N ASN A 127 -18.67 13.41 -6.65
CA ASN A 127 -18.42 13.89 -8.00
C ASN A 127 -16.90 14.02 -8.26
N PRO A 128 -16.41 13.70 -9.45
CA PRO A 128 -15.02 13.92 -9.79
C PRO A 128 -14.71 15.41 -9.87
N VAL A 129 -13.65 15.85 -9.19
CA VAL A 129 -13.20 17.24 -9.16
C VAL A 129 -11.73 17.28 -9.56
N ASN A 130 -11.40 18.16 -10.51
CA ASN A 130 -10.03 18.49 -10.82
C ASN A 130 -9.46 19.36 -9.70
N ILE A 131 -8.31 18.95 -9.13
CA ILE A 131 -7.70 19.65 -8.03
C ILE A 131 -6.66 20.67 -8.47
N ASN A 132 -6.48 21.69 -7.66
CA ASN A 132 -5.36 22.61 -7.82
C ASN A 132 -4.10 21.98 -7.20
N ASN A 133 -3.12 21.66 -8.02
CA ASN A 133 -1.89 21.01 -7.59
C ASN A 133 -1.18 21.72 -6.42
N SER A 134 -1.30 23.05 -6.31
CA SER A 134 -0.69 23.82 -5.22
C SER A 134 -1.34 23.56 -3.84
N ASN A 135 -2.55 23.02 -3.82
CA ASN A 135 -3.29 22.72 -2.60
C ASN A 135 -3.02 21.30 -2.07
N TRP A 136 -2.17 20.55 -2.76
CA TRP A 136 -1.91 19.15 -2.44
C TRP A 136 -0.44 18.78 -2.54
N LYS A 137 -0.05 17.77 -1.78
CA LYS A 137 1.20 17.02 -1.94
C LYS A 137 0.88 15.55 -2.18
N LEU A 138 1.83 14.82 -2.73
CA LEU A 138 1.71 13.39 -2.96
C LEU A 138 2.77 12.64 -2.15
N LYS A 139 2.38 11.56 -1.50
CA LYS A 139 3.31 10.60 -0.91
C LYS A 139 3.06 9.21 -1.46
N PHE A 140 4.09 8.39 -1.48
CA PHE A 140 3.99 6.98 -1.81
C PHE A 140 3.96 6.13 -0.54
N ILE A 141 3.17 5.08 -0.55
CA ILE A 141 3.16 4.04 0.47
C ILE A 141 3.41 2.72 -0.24
N VAL A 142 4.43 1.99 0.18
CA VAL A 142 4.74 0.65 -0.33
C VAL A 142 4.57 -0.37 0.77
N TYR A 143 4.01 -1.54 0.43
CA TYR A 143 3.69 -2.62 1.35
C TYR A 143 4.47 -3.87 0.96
N TYR A 144 5.09 -4.55 1.94
CA TYR A 144 5.93 -5.74 1.74
C TYR A 144 5.79 -6.76 2.88
#